data_39572a14467020cafd4e4f86b2878bc6
#
_entry.id   39572a14467020cafd4e4f86b2878bc6
#
_cell.length_a   1.000
_cell.length_b   1.000
_cell.length_c   1.000
_cell.angle_alpha   90.00
_cell.angle_beta   90.00
_cell.angle_gamma   90.00
#
_symmetry.space_group_name_H-M   'P 1'
#
loop_
_entity.id
_entity.type
_entity.pdbx_description
1 polymer ?
#
loop_
_entity_poly.entity_id
_entity_poly.type
_entity_poly.pdbx_seq_one_letter_code
_entity_poly.pdbx_strand_id
1 'polypeptide(L)'
;MLNKEECLQLIVNQRTDEVVVTTMGTTVPWGKISAHPLDYASVGSAMGHAADFALGIALAKPYKKVIVLNGDGSMLMCLGTLATVTALNTPPPNYLLFVCDNGTYEVTGNQPVPDGNSGFSWTTIARGVGFEQIYEFDNSNALDEALPKIWNETGPTFVSLKIAQAHEPPPDRWGGFPYPYLQESLAESTHKLKDALAR
;
A
#
# COMPACT_ATOMS: atom_id res chain seq x y z
N MET A 1 -17.38 7.29 4.71
CA MET A 1 -16.39 6.35 4.15
C MET A 1 -15.83 6.93 2.87
N LEU A 2 -14.55 6.78 2.66
CA LEU A 2 -13.79 7.28 1.50
C LEU A 2 -14.12 6.51 0.21
N ASN A 3 -13.94 7.18 -0.93
CA ASN A 3 -13.85 6.53 -2.22
C ASN A 3 -12.39 6.15 -2.48
N LYS A 4 -12.12 4.90 -2.88
CA LYS A 4 -10.76 4.39 -3.12
C LYS A 4 -10.03 5.18 -4.21
N GLU A 5 -10.67 5.40 -5.35
CA GLU A 5 -10.06 6.10 -6.49
C GLU A 5 -9.71 7.55 -6.13
N GLU A 6 -10.59 8.22 -5.37
CA GLU A 6 -10.33 9.57 -4.85
C GLU A 6 -9.11 9.59 -3.92
N CYS A 7 -9.01 8.66 -2.98
CA CYS A 7 -7.83 8.55 -2.10
C CYS A 7 -6.54 8.35 -2.88
N LEU A 8 -6.56 7.45 -3.86
CA LEU A 8 -5.38 7.17 -4.69
C LEU A 8 -5.00 8.40 -5.54
N GLN A 9 -6.00 9.18 -6.00
CA GLN A 9 -5.76 10.42 -6.72
C GLN A 9 -5.10 11.49 -5.81
N LEU A 10 -5.51 11.61 -4.56
CA LEU A 10 -4.87 12.49 -3.60
C LEU A 10 -3.42 12.07 -3.32
N ILE A 11 -3.17 10.78 -3.21
CA ILE A 11 -1.83 10.22 -2.99
C ILE A 11 -0.92 10.47 -4.20
N VAL A 12 -1.39 10.24 -5.43
CA VAL A 12 -0.58 10.46 -6.64
C VAL A 12 -0.26 11.95 -6.85
N ASN A 13 -1.14 12.85 -6.42
CA ASN A 13 -0.91 14.30 -6.49
C ASN A 13 0.25 14.78 -5.59
N GLN A 14 0.55 14.06 -4.51
CA GLN A 14 1.70 14.35 -3.64
C GLN A 14 3.01 13.74 -4.16
N ARG A 15 2.91 12.74 -5.03
CA ARG A 15 4.04 11.95 -5.48
C ARG A 15 4.96 12.72 -6.42
N THR A 16 6.25 12.52 -6.25
CA THR A 16 7.31 12.98 -7.15
C THR A 16 8.14 11.82 -7.69
N ASP A 17 8.94 11.16 -6.84
CA ASP A 17 9.88 10.10 -7.23
C ASP A 17 9.89 8.93 -6.24
N GLU A 18 8.86 8.81 -5.44
CA GLU A 18 8.69 7.73 -4.47
C GLU A 18 8.43 6.38 -5.17
N VAL A 19 8.90 5.30 -4.58
CA VAL A 19 8.48 3.95 -4.96
C VAL A 19 7.07 3.70 -4.47
N VAL A 20 6.21 3.19 -5.34
CA VAL A 20 4.85 2.79 -4.94
C VAL A 20 4.67 1.29 -5.21
N VAL A 21 4.38 0.56 -4.14
CA VAL A 21 4.06 -0.87 -4.20
C VAL A 21 2.56 -1.05 -3.99
N THR A 22 1.88 -1.57 -5.00
CA THR A 22 0.44 -1.85 -4.95
C THR A 22 0.17 -3.34 -4.78
N THR A 23 -1.00 -3.69 -4.26
CA THR A 23 -1.46 -5.07 -4.22
C THR A 23 -2.95 -5.19 -4.46
N MET A 24 -3.33 -6.26 -5.16
CA MET A 24 -4.72 -6.69 -5.37
C MET A 24 -5.67 -5.53 -5.70
N GLY A 25 -6.59 -5.16 -4.81
CA GLY A 25 -7.62 -4.14 -5.04
C GLY A 25 -7.11 -2.70 -5.24
N THR A 26 -5.84 -2.41 -5.02
CA THR A 26 -5.23 -1.10 -5.31
C THR A 26 -4.49 -1.07 -6.65
N THR A 27 -4.17 -2.23 -7.24
CA THR A 27 -3.31 -2.32 -8.42
C THR A 27 -3.98 -1.73 -9.66
N VAL A 28 -5.20 -2.16 -9.98
CA VAL A 28 -5.91 -1.66 -11.17
C VAL A 28 -6.23 -0.18 -11.05
N PRO A 29 -6.81 0.31 -9.94
CA PRO A 29 -7.05 1.75 -9.77
C PRO A 29 -5.78 2.60 -9.85
N TRP A 30 -4.67 2.16 -9.27
CA TRP A 30 -3.39 2.88 -9.36
C TRP A 30 -2.86 2.94 -10.79
N GLY A 31 -2.94 1.84 -11.54
CA GLY A 31 -2.51 1.79 -12.93
C GLY A 31 -3.27 2.70 -13.88
N LYS A 32 -4.51 3.11 -13.53
CA LYS A 32 -5.29 4.10 -14.29
C LYS A 32 -4.70 5.51 -14.20
N ILE A 33 -4.01 5.84 -13.11
CA ILE A 33 -3.57 7.20 -12.77
C ILE A 33 -2.05 7.36 -12.71
N SER A 34 -1.29 6.27 -12.75
CA SER A 34 0.17 6.29 -12.71
C SER A 34 0.77 5.28 -13.71
N ALA A 35 1.86 5.70 -14.36
CA ALA A 35 2.71 4.87 -15.21
C ALA A 35 4.20 5.16 -14.93
N HIS A 36 4.53 5.40 -13.68
CA HIS A 36 5.87 5.80 -13.27
C HIS A 36 6.82 4.58 -13.20
N PRO A 37 8.11 4.70 -13.56
CA PRO A 37 9.07 3.58 -13.53
C PRO A 37 9.35 3.02 -12.14
N LEU A 38 8.95 3.71 -11.07
CA LEU A 38 9.02 3.26 -9.68
C LEU A 38 7.68 2.71 -9.16
N ASP A 39 6.71 2.42 -10.04
CA ASP A 39 5.51 1.67 -9.70
C ASP A 39 5.79 0.18 -9.75
N TYR A 40 5.33 -0.54 -8.74
CA TYR A 40 5.45 -1.99 -8.68
C TYR A 40 4.14 -2.65 -8.27
N ALA A 41 3.64 -3.54 -9.10
CA ALA A 41 2.49 -4.38 -8.78
C ALA A 41 2.94 -5.67 -8.10
N SER A 42 2.63 -5.83 -6.81
CA SER A 42 2.82 -7.08 -6.08
C SER A 42 1.70 -8.08 -6.44
N VAL A 43 1.67 -8.48 -7.72
CA VAL A 43 0.69 -9.40 -8.30
C VAL A 43 1.44 -10.52 -9.02
N GLY A 44 0.93 -11.74 -8.93
CA GLY A 44 1.62 -12.94 -9.43
C GLY A 44 2.76 -13.41 -8.51
N SER A 45 2.79 -12.90 -7.27
CA SER A 45 3.68 -13.31 -6.19
C SER A 45 2.86 -13.92 -5.04
N ALA A 46 3.49 -14.17 -3.89
CA ALA A 46 2.78 -14.58 -2.69
C ALA A 46 1.82 -13.47 -2.20
N MET A 47 0.56 -13.80 -1.97
CA MET A 47 -0.44 -12.86 -1.46
C MET A 47 -0.07 -12.38 -0.05
N GLY A 48 -0.39 -11.12 0.26
CA GLY A 48 -0.09 -10.51 1.54
C GLY A 48 1.32 -9.88 1.66
N HIS A 49 2.23 -10.16 0.71
CA HIS A 49 3.65 -9.80 0.79
C HIS A 49 4.04 -8.47 0.11
N ALA A 50 3.11 -7.53 -0.07
CA ALA A 50 3.45 -6.21 -0.59
C ALA A 50 4.20 -5.35 0.44
N ALA A 51 3.78 -5.44 1.70
CA ALA A 51 4.33 -4.63 2.79
C ALA A 51 5.77 -5.02 3.14
N ASP A 52 6.09 -6.30 3.22
CA ASP A 52 7.45 -6.80 3.49
C ASP A 52 8.39 -6.65 2.29
N PHE A 53 7.89 -6.83 1.05
CA PHE A 53 8.66 -6.50 -0.15
C PHE A 53 9.07 -5.02 -0.16
N ALA A 54 8.12 -4.13 0.11
CA ALA A 54 8.37 -2.70 0.21
C ALA A 54 9.32 -2.36 1.37
N LEU A 55 9.23 -3.08 2.50
CA LEU A 55 10.17 -2.96 3.61
C LEU A 55 11.61 -3.26 3.14
N GLY A 56 11.80 -4.32 2.37
CA GLY A 56 13.10 -4.65 1.78
C GLY A 56 13.67 -3.51 0.93
N ILE A 57 12.83 -2.85 0.11
CA ILE A 57 13.23 -1.69 -0.68
C ILE A 57 13.60 -0.51 0.23
N ALA A 58 12.78 -0.21 1.24
CA ALA A 58 13.02 0.91 2.15
C ALA A 58 14.36 0.78 2.90
N LEU A 59 14.68 -0.44 3.33
CA LEU A 59 15.97 -0.74 3.97
C LEU A 59 17.16 -0.63 3.01
N ALA A 60 16.99 -1.10 1.76
CA ALA A 60 18.05 -1.05 0.76
C ALA A 60 18.28 0.36 0.18
N LYS A 61 17.30 1.24 0.26
CA LYS A 61 17.28 2.59 -0.32
C LYS A 61 16.79 3.63 0.69
N PRO A 62 17.52 3.90 1.78
CA PRO A 62 17.05 4.73 2.89
C PRO A 62 16.78 6.19 2.52
N TYR A 63 17.30 6.66 1.39
CA TYR A 63 17.07 8.00 0.84
C TYR A 63 15.84 8.08 -0.09
N LYS A 64 15.21 6.96 -0.41
CA LYS A 64 14.06 6.88 -1.30
C LYS A 64 12.81 6.52 -0.50
N LYS A 65 11.80 7.38 -0.49
CA LYS A 65 10.53 7.07 0.16
C LYS A 65 9.83 5.91 -0.55
N VAL A 66 9.28 4.99 0.23
CA VAL A 66 8.56 3.81 -0.24
C VAL A 66 7.15 3.85 0.32
N ILE A 67 6.19 3.87 -0.58
CA ILE A 67 4.77 3.90 -0.30
C ILE A 67 4.18 2.53 -0.59
N VAL A 68 3.41 2.00 0.34
CA VAL A 68 2.67 0.76 0.17
C VAL A 68 1.19 1.07 0.14
N LEU A 69 0.52 0.66 -0.92
CA LEU A 69 -0.92 0.71 -1.07
C LEU A 69 -1.47 -0.70 -0.88
N ASN A 70 -1.75 -1.05 0.38
CA ASN A 70 -2.20 -2.39 0.77
C ASN A 70 -3.72 -2.41 0.99
N GLY A 71 -4.33 -3.58 0.91
CA GLY A 71 -5.69 -3.81 1.36
C GLY A 71 -5.70 -4.45 2.76
N ASP A 72 -6.78 -4.30 3.50
CA ASP A 72 -7.01 -4.90 4.82
C ASP A 72 -6.87 -6.43 4.79
N GLY A 73 -7.55 -7.11 3.87
CA GLY A 73 -7.44 -8.55 3.70
C GLY A 73 -6.02 -9.01 3.36
N SER A 74 -5.30 -8.25 2.52
CA SER A 74 -3.90 -8.52 2.21
C SER A 74 -3.00 -8.32 3.43
N MET A 75 -3.22 -7.27 4.22
CA MET A 75 -2.44 -7.01 5.43
C MET A 75 -2.70 -8.07 6.50
N LEU A 76 -3.93 -8.57 6.64
CA LEU A 76 -4.26 -9.65 7.55
C LEU A 76 -3.53 -10.96 7.23
N MET A 77 -3.30 -11.27 5.95
CA MET A 77 -2.55 -12.46 5.54
C MET A 77 -1.10 -12.46 6.06
N CYS A 78 -0.50 -11.28 6.21
CA CYS A 78 0.87 -11.11 6.69
C CYS A 78 0.95 -10.07 7.80
N LEU A 79 0.05 -10.15 8.78
CA LEU A 79 -0.07 -9.20 9.89
C LEU A 79 1.25 -9.02 10.66
N GLY A 80 2.04 -10.09 10.79
CA GLY A 80 3.35 -10.07 11.43
C GLY A 80 4.36 -9.10 10.81
N THR A 81 4.16 -8.70 9.54
CA THR A 81 5.00 -7.69 8.89
C THR A 81 4.97 -6.36 9.64
N LEU A 82 3.84 -5.97 10.22
CA LEU A 82 3.74 -4.73 11.01
C LEU A 82 4.72 -4.74 12.20
N ALA A 83 4.79 -5.86 12.92
CA ALA A 83 5.75 -6.03 14.00
C ALA A 83 7.19 -6.06 13.48
N THR A 84 7.44 -6.67 12.32
CA THR A 84 8.78 -6.71 11.70
C THR A 84 9.27 -5.30 11.37
N VAL A 85 8.42 -4.42 10.82
CA VAL A 85 8.76 -3.04 10.45
C VAL A 85 9.26 -2.26 11.68
N THR A 86 8.61 -2.40 12.82
CA THR A 86 8.89 -1.61 14.03
C THR A 86 9.94 -2.25 14.93
N ALA A 87 10.11 -3.58 14.89
CA ALA A 87 11.08 -4.32 15.72
C ALA A 87 12.54 -4.23 15.23
N LEU A 88 12.79 -3.58 14.10
CA LEU A 88 14.16 -3.36 13.61
C LEU A 88 14.92 -2.42 14.54
N ASN A 89 16.23 -2.65 14.72
CA ASN A 89 17.10 -1.76 15.50
C ASN A 89 17.04 -0.30 15.02
N THR A 90 16.80 -0.12 13.73
CA THR A 90 16.54 1.18 13.10
C THR A 90 15.34 1.00 12.17
N PRO A 91 14.13 1.29 12.63
CA PRO A 91 12.95 1.26 11.77
C PRO A 91 13.11 2.21 10.57
N PRO A 92 12.63 1.83 9.38
CA PRO A 92 12.91 2.60 8.16
C PRO A 92 12.15 3.94 8.18
N PRO A 93 12.87 5.09 8.19
CA PRO A 93 12.25 6.42 8.29
C PRO A 93 11.50 6.82 7.01
N ASN A 94 11.73 6.10 5.93
CA ASN A 94 11.23 6.35 4.58
C ASN A 94 10.07 5.41 4.19
N TYR A 95 9.48 4.69 5.15
CA TYR A 95 8.41 3.72 4.90
C TYR A 95 7.03 4.28 5.25
N LEU A 96 6.11 4.29 4.29
CA LEU A 96 4.74 4.81 4.44
C LEU A 96 3.74 3.75 3.96
N LEU A 97 2.97 3.21 4.90
CA LEU A 97 2.00 2.15 4.65
C LEU A 97 0.57 2.68 4.75
N PHE A 98 -0.14 2.65 3.63
CA PHE A 98 -1.59 2.84 3.58
C PHE A 98 -2.29 1.48 3.57
N VAL A 99 -3.29 1.31 4.43
CA VAL A 99 -4.20 0.15 4.43
C VAL A 99 -5.58 0.64 4.02
N CYS A 100 -6.01 0.22 2.84
CA CYS A 100 -7.38 0.41 2.35
C CYS A 100 -8.30 -0.58 3.07
N ASP A 101 -9.01 -0.09 4.07
CA ASP A 101 -9.86 -0.86 4.95
C ASP A 101 -11.31 -0.78 4.46
N ASN A 102 -11.73 -1.78 3.65
CA ASN A 102 -13.08 -1.91 3.13
C ASN A 102 -13.88 -3.03 3.81
N GLY A 103 -13.28 -3.77 4.75
CA GLY A 103 -13.90 -4.87 5.48
C GLY A 103 -14.09 -6.14 4.66
N THR A 104 -13.50 -6.26 3.45
CA THR A 104 -13.72 -7.42 2.59
C THR A 104 -12.50 -7.84 1.77
N TYR A 105 -12.47 -9.12 1.38
CA TYR A 105 -11.61 -9.63 0.31
C TYR A 105 -12.23 -9.30 -1.05
N GLU A 106 -12.10 -8.06 -1.47
CA GLU A 106 -12.82 -7.46 -2.59
C GLU A 106 -12.66 -8.23 -3.90
N VAL A 107 -11.43 -8.54 -4.29
CA VAL A 107 -11.12 -9.17 -5.60
C VAL A 107 -11.53 -10.63 -5.73
N THR A 108 -11.88 -11.28 -4.62
CA THR A 108 -12.33 -12.68 -4.61
C THR A 108 -13.82 -12.83 -4.37
N GLY A 109 -14.57 -11.73 -4.33
CA GLY A 109 -16.03 -11.73 -4.22
C GLY A 109 -16.59 -11.11 -2.95
N ASN A 110 -15.85 -10.18 -2.33
CA ASN A 110 -16.30 -9.42 -1.16
C ASN A 110 -16.65 -10.27 0.07
N GLN A 111 -15.98 -11.41 0.26
CA GLN A 111 -16.09 -12.14 1.53
C GLN A 111 -15.60 -11.23 2.67
N PRO A 112 -16.33 -11.17 3.81
CA PRO A 112 -15.90 -10.33 4.92
C PRO A 112 -14.55 -10.78 5.46
N VAL A 113 -13.69 -9.82 5.79
CA VAL A 113 -12.47 -10.10 6.56
C VAL A 113 -12.84 -10.33 8.03
N PRO A 114 -12.02 -11.03 8.82
CA PRO A 114 -12.29 -11.32 10.23
C PRO A 114 -12.11 -10.11 11.15
N ASP A 115 -12.72 -8.97 10.80
CA ASP A 115 -12.64 -7.71 11.55
C ASP A 115 -14.02 -7.18 11.99
N GLY A 116 -15.06 -7.54 11.25
CA GLY A 116 -16.32 -6.80 11.14
C GLY A 116 -17.17 -6.69 12.40
N ASN A 117 -16.97 -7.48 13.46
CA ASN A 117 -17.81 -7.44 14.67
C ASN A 117 -17.03 -7.59 15.99
N SER A 118 -15.70 -7.61 15.95
CA SER A 118 -14.86 -7.97 17.09
C SER A 118 -14.18 -6.80 17.80
N GLY A 119 -14.49 -5.55 17.40
CA GLY A 119 -13.74 -4.38 17.90
C GLY A 119 -12.33 -4.27 17.31
N PHE A 120 -12.10 -4.89 16.16
CA PHE A 120 -10.84 -4.81 15.44
C PHE A 120 -10.53 -3.36 15.02
N SER A 121 -9.31 -2.91 15.26
CA SER A 121 -8.86 -1.57 14.90
C SER A 121 -7.43 -1.62 14.38
N TRP A 122 -7.26 -1.23 13.15
CA TRP A 122 -5.94 -1.14 12.51
C TRP A 122 -4.99 -0.20 13.27
N THR A 123 -5.49 0.93 13.74
CA THR A 123 -4.70 1.90 14.51
C THR A 123 -4.29 1.35 15.87
N THR A 124 -5.14 0.55 16.51
CA THR A 124 -4.80 -0.13 17.77
C THR A 124 -3.72 -1.19 17.55
N ILE A 125 -3.82 -1.97 16.48
CA ILE A 125 -2.80 -2.97 16.13
C ILE A 125 -1.49 -2.28 15.81
N ALA A 126 -1.49 -1.26 14.94
CA ALA A 126 -0.28 -0.52 14.59
C ALA A 126 0.41 0.07 15.82
N ARG A 127 -0.35 0.67 16.73
CA ARG A 127 0.17 1.17 18.01
C ARG A 127 0.72 0.05 18.89
N GLY A 128 0.00 -1.06 18.98
CA GLY A 128 0.40 -2.23 19.78
C GLY A 128 1.70 -2.88 19.33
N VAL A 129 2.03 -2.80 18.05
CA VAL A 129 3.31 -3.30 17.50
C VAL A 129 4.40 -2.22 17.44
N GLY A 130 4.13 -0.96 17.83
CA GLY A 130 5.15 0.07 18.00
C GLY A 130 5.26 1.13 16.90
N PHE A 131 4.27 1.26 16.01
CA PHE A 131 4.22 2.47 15.16
C PHE A 131 3.95 3.70 16.04
N GLU A 132 4.66 4.78 15.80
CA GLU A 132 4.47 6.07 16.46
C GLU A 132 3.64 7.03 15.59
N GLN A 133 3.85 7.01 14.27
CA GLN A 133 3.12 7.83 13.31
C GLN A 133 1.93 7.01 12.78
N ILE A 134 0.73 7.31 13.30
CA ILE A 134 -0.49 6.55 13.02
C ILE A 134 -1.63 7.51 12.69
N TYR A 135 -2.28 7.26 11.56
CA TYR A 135 -3.41 8.04 11.07
C TYR A 135 -4.58 7.13 10.67
N GLU A 136 -5.79 7.65 10.79
CA GLU A 136 -6.99 7.01 10.26
C GLU A 136 -7.88 8.08 9.64
N PHE A 137 -8.41 7.80 8.45
CA PHE A 137 -9.29 8.71 7.73
C PHE A 137 -10.52 7.98 7.21
N ASP A 138 -11.68 8.64 7.28
CA ASP A 138 -12.97 8.23 6.71
C ASP A 138 -13.58 9.31 5.78
N ASN A 139 -12.82 10.39 5.55
CA ASN A 139 -13.23 11.59 4.83
C ASN A 139 -12.05 12.14 4.01
N SER A 140 -12.30 12.48 2.74
CA SER A 140 -11.28 12.87 1.76
C SER A 140 -10.66 14.24 2.06
N ASN A 141 -11.42 15.20 2.58
CA ASN A 141 -10.88 16.52 2.92
C ASN A 141 -9.85 16.41 4.05
N ALA A 142 -10.15 15.61 5.09
CA ALA A 142 -9.22 15.40 6.20
C ALA A 142 -7.94 14.67 5.74
N LEU A 143 -8.07 13.72 4.81
CA LEU A 143 -6.92 13.07 4.19
C LEU A 143 -6.08 14.07 3.40
N ASP A 144 -6.69 14.86 2.53
CA ASP A 144 -6.01 15.85 1.68
C ASP A 144 -5.23 16.86 2.52
N GLU A 145 -5.86 17.41 3.56
CA GLU A 145 -5.23 18.36 4.49
C GLU A 145 -4.05 17.76 5.26
N ALA A 146 -4.11 16.45 5.59
CA ALA A 146 -3.07 15.77 6.35
C ALA A 146 -1.91 15.24 5.48
N LEU A 147 -2.15 14.93 4.20
CA LEU A 147 -1.16 14.32 3.32
C LEU A 147 0.18 15.06 3.25
N PRO A 148 0.25 16.41 3.12
CA PRO A 148 1.53 17.11 3.10
C PRO A 148 2.36 16.88 4.36
N LYS A 149 1.72 16.80 5.53
CA LYS A 149 2.38 16.49 6.80
C LYS A 149 2.87 15.04 6.81
N ILE A 150 1.99 14.08 6.51
CA ILE A 150 2.29 12.64 6.45
C ILE A 150 3.46 12.38 5.49
N TRP A 151 3.47 13.10 4.34
CA TRP A 151 4.52 12.96 3.33
C TRP A 151 5.89 13.38 3.82
N ASN A 152 5.95 14.39 4.68
CA ASN A 152 7.20 14.97 5.20
C ASN A 152 7.63 14.38 6.56
N GLU A 153 6.81 13.54 7.18
CA GLU A 153 7.17 12.91 8.45
C GLU A 153 8.27 11.85 8.28
N THR A 154 9.02 11.68 9.37
CA THR A 154 9.95 10.56 9.52
C THR A 154 9.17 9.34 9.97
N GLY A 155 9.15 8.32 9.11
CA GLY A 155 8.43 7.06 9.40
C GLY A 155 9.20 6.11 10.33
N PRO A 156 8.74 4.86 10.40
CA PRO A 156 7.65 4.28 9.60
C PRO A 156 6.29 4.85 9.98
N THR A 157 5.50 5.15 8.97
CA THR A 157 4.16 5.74 9.12
C THR A 157 3.09 4.74 8.70
N PHE A 158 2.04 4.62 9.50
CA PHE A 158 0.88 3.79 9.22
C PHE A 158 -0.37 4.65 9.01
N VAL A 159 -1.11 4.39 7.93
CA VAL A 159 -2.34 5.12 7.60
C VAL A 159 -3.45 4.12 7.29
N SER A 160 -4.53 4.15 8.05
CA SER A 160 -5.78 3.43 7.78
C SER A 160 -6.73 4.32 6.99
N LEU A 161 -7.22 3.83 5.85
CA LEU A 161 -8.22 4.51 5.03
C LEU A 161 -9.52 3.71 5.09
N LYS A 162 -10.55 4.23 5.77
CA LYS A 162 -11.88 3.62 5.83
C LYS A 162 -12.63 3.86 4.52
N ILE A 163 -12.48 2.94 3.57
CA ILE A 163 -13.04 3.05 2.24
C ILE A 163 -14.36 2.29 2.09
N ALA A 164 -15.20 2.78 1.19
CA ALA A 164 -16.41 2.07 0.81
C ALA A 164 -16.06 0.77 0.08
N GLN A 165 -16.90 -0.24 0.30
CA GLN A 165 -16.80 -1.48 -0.48
C GLN A 165 -17.01 -1.17 -1.96
N ALA A 166 -16.20 -1.80 -2.81
CA ALA A 166 -16.27 -1.71 -4.24
C ALA A 166 -16.19 -3.12 -4.85
N HIS A 167 -16.06 -3.21 -6.14
CA HIS A 167 -15.89 -4.47 -6.86
C HIS A 167 -14.79 -4.32 -7.89
N GLU A 168 -13.56 -4.61 -7.49
CA GLU A 168 -12.43 -4.61 -8.40
C GLU A 168 -12.22 -5.98 -9.03
N PRO A 169 -11.95 -6.05 -10.33
CA PRO A 169 -11.55 -7.29 -10.95
C PRO A 169 -10.20 -7.76 -10.36
N PRO A 170 -9.98 -9.09 -10.29
CA PRO A 170 -8.68 -9.60 -9.91
C PRO A 170 -7.60 -9.07 -10.85
N PRO A 171 -6.57 -8.38 -10.34
CA PRO A 171 -5.46 -7.96 -11.18
C PRO A 171 -4.69 -9.20 -11.64
N ASP A 172 -4.42 -9.28 -12.93
CA ASP A 172 -3.65 -10.37 -13.52
C ASP A 172 -2.56 -9.78 -14.43
N ARG A 173 -1.36 -10.31 -14.30
CA ARG A 173 -0.30 -10.09 -15.29
C ARG A 173 -0.70 -10.87 -16.53
N TRP A 174 -0.82 -10.28 -17.66
CA TRP A 174 -1.33 -10.88 -18.91
C TRP A 174 -2.87 -10.89 -19.05
N GLY A 175 -3.63 -10.42 -18.04
CA GLY A 175 -5.09 -10.38 -18.03
C GLY A 175 -5.73 -9.27 -18.89
N GLY A 176 -4.96 -8.67 -19.81
CA GLY A 176 -5.47 -7.65 -20.74
C GLY A 176 -5.55 -6.24 -20.15
N PHE A 177 -5.06 -6.00 -18.97
CA PHE A 177 -4.97 -4.65 -18.42
C PHE A 177 -3.89 -3.84 -19.15
N PRO A 178 -4.21 -2.62 -19.63
CA PRO A 178 -3.28 -1.81 -20.43
C PRO A 178 -2.19 -1.10 -19.61
N TYR A 179 -1.98 -1.48 -18.38
CA TYR A 179 -1.04 -0.80 -17.47
C TYR A 179 0.35 -1.41 -17.58
N PRO A 180 1.40 -0.61 -17.82
CA PRO A 180 2.76 -1.12 -18.08
C PRO A 180 3.24 -2.14 -17.08
N TYR A 181 3.04 -1.89 -15.78
CA TYR A 181 3.53 -2.77 -14.71
C TYR A 181 2.72 -4.08 -14.54
N LEU A 182 1.63 -4.27 -15.30
CA LEU A 182 0.88 -5.53 -15.41
C LEU A 182 1.12 -6.28 -16.74
N GLN A 183 1.77 -5.63 -17.71
CA GLN A 183 2.08 -6.23 -19.02
C GLN A 183 3.43 -6.95 -19.06
N GLU A 184 4.06 -7.12 -17.91
CA GLU A 184 5.39 -7.70 -17.75
C GLU A 184 5.35 -8.87 -16.77
N SER A 185 6.28 -9.79 -16.92
CA SER A 185 6.48 -10.82 -15.88
C SER A 185 6.94 -10.18 -14.56
N LEU A 186 6.75 -10.89 -13.46
CA LEU A 186 7.22 -10.44 -12.15
C LEU A 186 8.74 -10.21 -12.16
N ALA A 187 9.47 -11.07 -12.84
CA ALA A 187 10.93 -10.95 -12.97
C ALA A 187 11.33 -9.69 -13.74
N GLU A 188 10.69 -9.40 -14.87
CA GLU A 188 10.93 -8.19 -15.67
C GLU A 188 10.61 -6.93 -14.88
N SER A 189 9.43 -6.88 -14.20
CA SER A 189 9.05 -5.77 -13.32
C SER A 189 10.10 -5.54 -12.22
N THR A 190 10.60 -6.62 -11.61
CA THR A 190 11.62 -6.53 -10.56
C THR A 190 12.95 -5.99 -11.08
N HIS A 191 13.38 -6.44 -12.27
CA HIS A 191 14.59 -5.92 -12.91
C HIS A 191 14.45 -4.43 -13.28
N LYS A 192 13.33 -4.03 -13.87
CA LYS A 192 13.06 -2.62 -14.21
C LYS A 192 13.04 -1.72 -12.98
N LEU A 193 12.38 -2.17 -11.90
CA LEU A 193 12.38 -1.43 -10.64
C LEU A 193 13.81 -1.29 -10.09
N LYS A 194 14.60 -2.37 -10.10
CA LYS A 194 16.00 -2.35 -9.68
C LYS A 194 16.83 -1.35 -10.49
N ASP A 195 16.67 -1.34 -11.80
CA ASP A 195 17.37 -0.42 -12.71
C ASP A 195 16.94 1.04 -12.50
N ALA A 196 15.65 1.27 -12.26
CA ALA A 196 15.12 2.60 -11.92
C ALA A 196 15.65 3.12 -10.58
N LEU A 197 15.84 2.23 -9.60
CA LEU A 197 16.41 2.54 -8.29
C LEU A 197 17.94 2.73 -8.30
N ALA A 198 18.61 2.37 -9.38
CA ALA A 198 20.06 2.55 -9.53
C ALA A 198 20.46 3.93 -10.07
N ARG A 199 19.49 4.68 -10.58
CA ARG A 199 19.64 6.04 -11.12
C ARG A 199 19.49 7.09 -10.04
#